data_85ef1c3dd6bc6728fcc60ee44de8041e
#
_entry.id   85ef1c3dd6bc6728fcc60ee44de8041e
#
_cell.length_a   1.000
_cell.length_b   1.000
_cell.length_c   1.000
_cell.angle_alpha   90.00
_cell.angle_beta   90.00
_cell.angle_gamma   90.00
#
_symmetry.space_group_name_H-M   'P 1'
#
loop_
_entity.id
_entity.type
_entity.pdbx_description
1 polymer ?
#
loop_
_entity_poly.entity_id
_entity_poly.type
_entity_poly.pdbx_seq_one_letter_code
_entity_poly.pdbx_strand_id
1 'polypeptide(L)'
;MNRTLCPASWLLFSFVLVPVSASADKIDDLVKREMTKSRVPGMSVAVIQNGKVVKLKGYGFANIEHQVRVTPSTVFEIGSIGKMFTASLVMKLVEAGKVKLDESIRTYLPEAPVAWEKVTVRHMLTHTSGITRDYPQSFDVKKDYTEADALKLQSDFPLEFQPGEKWSYSNVAYVMLGYMCSKVSGKPRGDLLAELLFKPAGMTTARIISDSEIVKNRAAGYFINDGVTLNQPYESPTSHAEGSAGIYVSLKDMVQWNAAMDGEKVLSTKIKTQMWTSAVLNDRSKPDYGFGWMVPVIGGHKYMGHSGGVKGFSASYRRFPDDKLAVIVMANSNAASTHKLSRKIAALYIPDVKIVPPTAVPDTVPAFTEALKKFLYGDGATLSAKMTPGMQGAWTKEKIAEFAMEIRSYGPRVLVEPIGINRDGATYRVKYSKLTLLVTLIFDEKGLIQGMGIDEED
;
A
#
# COMPACT_ATOMS: atom_id res chain seq x y z
N MET A 1 52.30 -58.21 10.50
CA MET A 1 51.97 -56.81 10.78
C MET A 1 50.78 -56.42 9.89
N ASN A 2 49.58 -56.64 10.40
CA ASN A 2 48.36 -56.36 9.68
C ASN A 2 47.97 -54.91 9.91
N ARG A 3 47.81 -54.10 8.84
CA ARG A 3 47.16 -52.77 8.87
C ARG A 3 45.74 -52.91 8.37
N THR A 4 44.83 -52.77 9.28
CA THR A 4 43.38 -52.65 9.02
C THR A 4 43.09 -51.26 8.48
N LEU A 5 42.51 -51.19 7.27
CA LEU A 5 41.96 -49.99 6.65
C LEU A 5 40.50 -49.77 7.14
N CYS A 6 40.26 -48.59 7.71
CA CYS A 6 38.95 -48.15 8.11
C CYS A 6 38.19 -47.60 6.86
N PRO A 7 36.92 -47.95 6.61
CA PRO A 7 36.15 -47.35 5.50
C PRO A 7 35.62 -45.98 5.89
N ALA A 8 35.98 -44.95 5.14
CA ALA A 8 35.42 -43.61 5.23
C ALA A 8 33.99 -43.63 4.65
N SER A 9 32.98 -43.39 5.53
CA SER A 9 31.59 -43.20 5.15
C SER A 9 31.41 -41.83 4.50
N TRP A 10 31.17 -41.79 3.21
CA TRP A 10 30.77 -40.59 2.48
C TRP A 10 29.29 -40.37 2.69
N LEU A 11 28.93 -39.36 3.51
CA LEU A 11 27.56 -38.81 3.60
C LEU A 11 27.28 -37.98 2.33
N LEU A 12 26.57 -38.55 1.41
CA LEU A 12 25.99 -37.85 0.27
C LEU A 12 24.88 -36.91 0.78
N PHE A 13 25.17 -35.63 0.92
CA PHE A 13 24.17 -34.57 1.05
C PHE A 13 23.51 -34.38 -0.33
N SER A 14 22.33 -34.97 -0.50
CA SER A 14 21.49 -34.68 -1.65
C SER A 14 20.93 -33.25 -1.52
N PHE A 15 21.58 -32.29 -2.18
CA PHE A 15 20.99 -30.99 -2.43
C PHE A 15 19.82 -31.19 -3.39
N VAL A 16 18.61 -31.08 -2.89
CA VAL A 16 17.39 -30.96 -3.72
C VAL A 16 17.48 -29.57 -4.38
N LEU A 17 18.02 -29.50 -5.58
CA LEU A 17 17.90 -28.35 -6.48
C LEU A 17 16.44 -28.27 -6.91
N VAL A 18 15.62 -27.46 -6.21
CA VAL A 18 14.31 -27.08 -6.73
C VAL A 18 14.57 -26.30 -8.03
N PRO A 19 14.05 -26.72 -9.17
CA PRO A 19 14.34 -26.05 -10.43
C PRO A 19 13.75 -24.63 -10.43
N VAL A 20 14.62 -23.63 -10.46
CA VAL A 20 14.29 -22.20 -10.53
C VAL A 20 13.37 -21.87 -11.72
N SER A 21 13.40 -22.67 -12.80
CA SER A 21 12.57 -22.48 -13.98
C SER A 21 11.05 -22.70 -13.75
N ALA A 22 10.66 -23.69 -12.98
CA ALA A 22 9.23 -24.00 -12.76
C ALA A 22 8.51 -22.93 -11.93
N SER A 23 9.22 -22.22 -11.05
CA SER A 23 8.68 -21.11 -10.27
C SER A 23 8.55 -19.83 -11.10
N ALA A 24 9.46 -19.59 -12.04
CA ALA A 24 9.44 -18.45 -12.94
C ALA A 24 8.21 -18.46 -13.88
N ASP A 25 7.84 -19.61 -14.39
CA ASP A 25 6.66 -19.77 -15.26
C ASP A 25 5.35 -19.52 -14.48
N LYS A 26 5.25 -20.00 -13.24
CA LYS A 26 4.10 -19.74 -12.37
C LYS A 26 3.93 -18.23 -12.07
N ILE A 27 5.02 -17.49 -11.90
CA ILE A 27 4.96 -16.03 -11.72
C ILE A 27 4.42 -15.35 -12.99
N ASP A 28 4.90 -15.76 -14.17
CA ASP A 28 4.42 -15.22 -15.45
C ASP A 28 2.92 -15.44 -15.64
N ASP A 29 2.42 -16.63 -15.24
CA ASP A 29 1.01 -16.96 -15.29
C ASP A 29 0.16 -16.13 -14.32
N LEU A 30 0.64 -15.91 -13.09
CA LEU A 30 -0.02 -15.03 -12.11
C LEU A 30 -0.13 -13.59 -12.64
N VAL A 31 0.98 -13.07 -13.17
CA VAL A 31 1.03 -11.71 -13.73
C VAL A 31 0.09 -11.56 -14.92
N LYS A 32 0.14 -12.50 -15.89
CA LYS A 32 -0.72 -12.46 -17.07
C LYS A 32 -2.21 -12.53 -16.71
N ARG A 33 -2.58 -13.39 -15.75
CA ARG A 33 -3.95 -13.48 -15.24
C ARG A 33 -4.42 -12.17 -14.62
N GLU A 34 -3.60 -11.56 -13.74
CA GLU A 34 -3.92 -10.27 -13.14
C GLU A 34 -4.07 -9.17 -14.19
N MET A 35 -3.13 -9.08 -15.14
CA MET A 35 -3.21 -8.09 -16.23
C MET A 35 -4.47 -8.24 -17.07
N THR A 36 -4.84 -9.48 -17.41
CA THR A 36 -6.06 -9.75 -18.20
C THR A 36 -7.31 -9.43 -17.40
N LYS A 37 -7.39 -9.89 -16.14
CA LYS A 37 -8.53 -9.69 -15.25
C LYS A 37 -8.79 -8.20 -15.02
N SER A 38 -7.76 -7.46 -14.68
CA SER A 38 -7.83 -6.05 -14.30
C SER A 38 -7.56 -5.08 -15.47
N ARG A 39 -7.44 -5.60 -16.71
CA ARG A 39 -7.14 -4.82 -17.94
C ARG A 39 -5.93 -3.90 -17.81
N VAL A 40 -4.92 -4.33 -17.08
CA VAL A 40 -3.71 -3.56 -16.80
C VAL A 40 -2.81 -3.53 -18.03
N PRO A 41 -2.46 -2.33 -18.56
CA PRO A 41 -1.65 -2.23 -19.78
C PRO A 41 -0.22 -2.70 -19.60
N GLY A 42 0.40 -2.36 -18.47
CA GLY A 42 1.79 -2.65 -18.21
C GLY A 42 2.09 -2.93 -16.74
N MET A 43 3.01 -3.86 -16.51
CA MET A 43 3.43 -4.28 -15.17
C MET A 43 4.91 -4.62 -15.15
N SER A 44 5.57 -4.44 -14.02
CA SER A 44 6.91 -4.94 -13.77
C SER A 44 6.99 -5.70 -12.45
N VAL A 45 7.76 -6.81 -12.43
CA VAL A 45 7.86 -7.69 -11.28
C VAL A 45 9.32 -8.05 -11.01
N ALA A 46 9.74 -7.91 -9.75
CA ALA A 46 10.99 -8.48 -9.25
C ALA A 46 10.72 -9.40 -8.06
N VAL A 47 11.48 -10.50 -8.01
CA VAL A 47 11.55 -11.38 -6.86
C VAL A 47 13.01 -11.56 -6.49
N ILE A 48 13.31 -11.33 -5.23
CA ILE A 48 14.64 -11.49 -4.66
C ILE A 48 14.53 -12.61 -3.61
N GLN A 49 15.32 -13.66 -3.77
CA GLN A 49 15.39 -14.79 -2.85
C GLN A 49 16.84 -15.02 -2.42
N ASN A 50 17.09 -15.10 -1.12
CA ASN A 50 18.43 -15.29 -0.55
C ASN A 50 19.46 -14.26 -1.10
N GLY A 51 19.05 -13.00 -1.23
CA GLY A 51 19.88 -11.91 -1.77
C GLY A 51 20.11 -11.96 -3.29
N LYS A 52 19.56 -12.94 -4.01
CA LYS A 52 19.67 -13.08 -5.46
C LYS A 52 18.37 -12.68 -6.16
N VAL A 53 18.49 -11.94 -7.25
CA VAL A 53 17.34 -11.61 -8.11
C VAL A 53 16.99 -12.85 -8.93
N VAL A 54 15.87 -13.50 -8.60
CA VAL A 54 15.39 -14.70 -9.28
C VAL A 54 14.34 -14.39 -10.36
N LYS A 55 13.73 -13.21 -10.32
CA LYS A 55 12.85 -12.67 -11.35
C LYS A 55 13.07 -11.17 -11.48
N LEU A 56 13.19 -10.66 -12.70
CA LEU A 56 13.27 -9.22 -13.02
C LEU A 56 12.71 -9.02 -14.42
N LYS A 57 11.40 -8.65 -14.53
CA LYS A 57 10.73 -8.66 -15.84
C LYS A 57 9.64 -7.60 -15.94
N GLY A 58 9.55 -6.99 -17.13
CA GLY A 58 8.44 -6.16 -17.55
C GLY A 58 7.44 -6.94 -18.42
N TYR A 59 6.17 -6.56 -18.35
CA TYR A 59 5.06 -7.15 -19.08
C TYR A 59 4.20 -6.05 -19.69
N GLY A 60 3.66 -6.27 -20.89
CA GLY A 60 2.77 -5.35 -21.57
C GLY A 60 3.45 -4.04 -21.99
N PHE A 61 2.73 -2.93 -21.89
CA PHE A 61 3.10 -1.63 -22.44
C PHE A 61 3.24 -0.54 -21.39
N ALA A 62 4.34 0.18 -21.41
CA ALA A 62 4.57 1.41 -20.66
C ALA A 62 3.78 2.59 -21.27
N ASN A 63 3.55 2.55 -22.58
CA ASN A 63 2.69 3.46 -23.30
C ASN A 63 1.95 2.67 -24.38
N ILE A 64 0.62 2.68 -24.35
CA ILE A 64 -0.23 1.93 -25.31
C ILE A 64 -0.21 2.63 -26.67
N GLU A 65 -0.31 3.96 -26.70
CA GLU A 65 -0.43 4.75 -27.92
C GLU A 65 0.80 4.58 -28.80
N HIS A 66 1.99 4.60 -28.19
CA HIS A 66 3.26 4.43 -28.87
C HIS A 66 3.80 2.99 -28.84
N GLN A 67 3.04 2.04 -28.30
CA GLN A 67 3.40 0.62 -28.17
C GLN A 67 4.76 0.38 -27.51
N VAL A 68 5.16 1.26 -26.56
CA VAL A 68 6.41 1.13 -25.82
C VAL A 68 6.28 0.03 -24.78
N ARG A 69 7.13 -0.99 -24.85
CA ARG A 69 7.13 -2.11 -23.93
C ARG A 69 7.62 -1.73 -22.54
N VAL A 70 7.04 -2.36 -21.50
CA VAL A 70 7.60 -2.30 -20.13
C VAL A 70 8.88 -3.10 -20.08
N THR A 71 9.90 -2.50 -19.48
CA THR A 71 11.19 -3.12 -19.17
C THR A 71 11.52 -2.93 -17.68
N PRO A 72 12.53 -3.61 -17.12
CA PRO A 72 12.98 -3.35 -15.76
C PRO A 72 13.51 -1.93 -15.51
N SER A 73 13.78 -1.16 -16.59
CA SER A 73 14.20 0.24 -16.53
C SER A 73 13.03 1.23 -16.72
N THR A 74 11.81 0.75 -16.96
CA THR A 74 10.61 1.59 -17.03
C THR A 74 10.35 2.22 -15.68
N VAL A 75 10.09 3.52 -15.67
CA VAL A 75 9.91 4.34 -14.45
C VAL A 75 8.43 4.49 -14.17
N PHE A 76 8.01 4.08 -12.98
CA PHE A 76 6.63 4.14 -12.50
C PHE A 76 6.52 5.06 -11.28
N GLU A 77 5.38 5.66 -11.09
CA GLU A 77 5.03 6.24 -9.80
C GLU A 77 4.64 5.14 -8.81
N ILE A 78 5.17 5.22 -7.58
CA ILE A 78 4.98 4.16 -6.57
C ILE A 78 3.97 4.53 -5.48
N GLY A 79 3.31 5.69 -5.59
CA GLY A 79 2.32 6.16 -4.64
C GLY A 79 2.80 6.09 -3.19
N SER A 80 1.96 5.57 -2.31
CA SER A 80 2.23 5.54 -0.86
C SER A 80 3.45 4.72 -0.42
N ILE A 81 4.11 3.95 -1.30
CA ILE A 81 5.45 3.39 -1.01
C ILE A 81 6.44 4.55 -0.73
N GLY A 82 6.18 5.74 -1.26
CA GLY A 82 6.92 6.97 -0.97
C GLY A 82 7.03 7.29 0.52
N LYS A 83 6.08 6.85 1.34
CA LYS A 83 6.12 7.04 2.81
C LYS A 83 7.32 6.38 3.48
N MET A 84 7.77 5.24 2.95
CA MET A 84 8.98 4.56 3.44
C MET A 84 10.21 5.46 3.25
N PHE A 85 10.30 6.16 2.13
CA PHE A 85 11.40 7.07 1.83
C PHE A 85 11.31 8.36 2.67
N THR A 86 10.11 8.92 2.84
CA THR A 86 9.90 10.08 3.72
C THR A 86 10.25 9.73 5.17
N ALA A 87 9.80 8.57 5.68
CA ALA A 87 10.18 8.11 7.01
C ALA A 87 11.70 7.90 7.14
N SER A 88 12.34 7.31 6.12
CA SER A 88 13.80 7.14 6.09
C SER A 88 14.52 8.49 6.13
N LEU A 89 14.00 9.50 5.41
CA LEU A 89 14.55 10.86 5.43
C LEU A 89 14.41 11.50 6.81
N VAL A 90 13.25 11.41 7.45
CA VAL A 90 13.04 11.87 8.83
C VAL A 90 14.05 11.19 9.75
N MET A 91 14.25 9.89 9.64
CA MET A 91 15.18 9.15 10.48
C MET A 91 16.65 9.52 10.23
N LYS A 92 17.02 9.92 9.01
CA LYS A 92 18.34 10.51 8.73
C LYS A 92 18.53 11.84 9.45
N LEU A 93 17.49 12.68 9.53
CA LEU A 93 17.54 13.92 10.29
C LEU A 93 17.55 13.66 11.81
N VAL A 94 16.88 12.62 12.28
CA VAL A 94 16.96 12.17 13.68
C VAL A 94 18.38 11.69 14.02
N GLU A 95 19.00 10.89 13.16
CA GLU A 95 20.37 10.41 13.33
C GLU A 95 21.39 11.57 13.37
N ALA A 96 21.13 12.63 12.57
CA ALA A 96 21.92 13.86 12.56
C ALA A 96 21.61 14.81 13.75
N GLY A 97 20.72 14.43 14.67
CA GLY A 97 20.33 15.26 15.83
C GLY A 97 19.49 16.50 15.48
N LYS A 98 19.04 16.64 14.23
CA LYS A 98 18.25 17.78 13.76
C LYS A 98 16.77 17.68 14.07
N VAL A 99 16.26 16.45 14.27
CA VAL A 99 14.86 16.15 14.58
C VAL A 99 14.82 15.20 15.76
N LYS A 100 13.88 15.41 16.69
CA LYS A 100 13.58 14.48 17.78
C LYS A 100 12.18 13.91 17.57
N LEU A 101 12.04 12.60 17.71
CA LEU A 101 10.79 11.89 17.43
C LEU A 101 9.64 12.31 18.34
N ASP A 102 9.93 12.62 19.58
CA ASP A 102 8.93 12.90 20.63
C ASP A 102 8.72 14.41 20.87
N GLU A 103 9.36 15.27 20.07
CA GLU A 103 9.07 16.69 20.04
C GLU A 103 7.79 16.98 19.23
N SER A 104 7.09 18.04 19.62
CA SER A 104 5.94 18.54 18.87
C SER A 104 6.34 18.89 17.44
N ILE A 105 5.48 18.57 16.47
CA ILE A 105 5.68 19.00 15.08
C ILE A 105 5.79 20.52 14.96
N ARG A 106 5.15 21.28 15.86
CA ARG A 106 5.19 22.74 15.89
C ARG A 106 6.57 23.30 16.24
N THR A 107 7.44 22.52 16.89
CA THR A 107 8.85 22.89 17.07
C THR A 107 9.55 23.11 15.73
N TYR A 108 9.16 22.36 14.70
CA TYR A 108 9.74 22.41 13.36
C TYR A 108 8.87 23.20 12.37
N LEU A 109 7.56 23.21 12.58
CA LEU A 109 6.55 23.90 11.79
C LEU A 109 5.73 24.81 12.73
N PRO A 110 6.25 25.94 13.21
CA PRO A 110 5.56 26.82 14.17
C PRO A 110 4.24 27.38 13.62
N GLU A 111 4.09 27.47 12.30
CA GLU A 111 2.87 27.83 11.58
C GLU A 111 1.79 26.75 11.55
N ALA A 112 2.09 25.52 11.98
CA ALA A 112 1.10 24.46 12.06
C ALA A 112 -0.03 24.80 13.05
N PRO A 113 -1.25 24.28 12.85
CA PRO A 113 -2.40 24.57 13.71
C PRO A 113 -2.08 24.42 15.19
N VAL A 114 -2.61 25.30 16.03
CA VAL A 114 -2.42 25.24 17.51
C VAL A 114 -2.94 23.91 18.06
N ALA A 115 -4.00 23.36 17.47
CA ALA A 115 -4.53 22.05 17.82
C ALA A 115 -3.49 20.91 17.72
N TRP A 116 -2.39 21.09 16.96
CA TRP A 116 -1.33 20.11 16.80
C TRP A 116 -0.20 20.23 17.86
N GLU A 117 -0.37 21.03 18.90
CA GLU A 117 0.66 21.25 19.95
C GLU A 117 1.16 19.92 20.57
N LYS A 118 0.25 18.95 20.75
CA LYS A 118 0.58 17.62 21.30
C LYS A 118 0.93 16.58 20.22
N VAL A 119 0.86 16.94 18.94
CA VAL A 119 1.22 16.03 17.86
C VAL A 119 2.74 15.97 17.73
N THR A 120 3.33 14.81 17.96
CA THR A 120 4.77 14.60 17.79
C THR A 120 5.11 14.07 16.40
N VAL A 121 6.39 14.18 16.02
CA VAL A 121 6.92 13.56 14.79
C VAL A 121 6.63 12.05 14.76
N ARG A 122 6.77 11.38 15.91
CA ARG A 122 6.44 9.96 16.06
C ARG A 122 4.97 9.67 15.74
N HIS A 123 4.03 10.45 16.28
CA HIS A 123 2.61 10.28 16.00
C HIS A 123 2.30 10.36 14.49
N MET A 124 2.97 11.28 13.79
CA MET A 124 2.78 11.43 12.35
C MET A 124 3.36 10.25 11.56
N LEU A 125 4.58 9.80 11.92
CA LEU A 125 5.23 8.64 11.29
C LEU A 125 4.42 7.34 11.44
N THR A 126 3.68 7.21 12.53
CA THR A 126 2.92 6.00 12.88
C THR A 126 1.44 6.08 12.57
N HIS A 127 0.94 7.18 11.99
CA HIS A 127 -0.48 7.40 11.74
C HIS A 127 -1.35 7.38 13.02
N THR A 128 -0.80 7.92 14.12
CA THR A 128 -1.49 8.03 15.42
C THR A 128 -1.69 9.48 15.85
N SER A 129 -1.61 10.42 14.92
CA SER A 129 -1.63 11.86 15.20
C SER A 129 -3.01 12.46 15.40
N GLY A 130 -4.07 11.82 14.88
CA GLY A 130 -5.40 12.39 14.78
C GLY A 130 -5.58 13.41 13.64
N ILE A 131 -4.54 13.69 12.85
CA ILE A 131 -4.64 14.53 11.66
C ILE A 131 -5.48 13.81 10.61
N THR A 132 -6.40 14.54 9.96
CA THR A 132 -7.28 14.02 8.91
C THR A 132 -6.53 13.23 7.85
N ARG A 133 -7.23 12.28 7.23
CA ARG A 133 -6.63 11.40 6.22
C ARG A 133 -6.13 12.17 5.01
N ASP A 134 -6.99 12.99 4.43
CA ASP A 134 -6.78 13.67 3.16
C ASP A 134 -7.14 15.16 3.28
N TYR A 135 -6.83 15.94 2.27
CA TYR A 135 -7.21 17.34 2.15
C TYR A 135 -8.73 17.48 1.98
N PRO A 136 -9.31 18.69 2.24
CA PRO A 136 -10.73 18.95 2.05
C PRO A 136 -11.15 18.80 0.60
N GLN A 137 -12.46 18.65 0.36
CA GLN A 137 -13.02 18.54 -1.00
C GLN A 137 -12.72 19.74 -1.91
N SER A 138 -12.43 20.91 -1.31
CA SER A 138 -11.98 22.10 -2.05
C SER A 138 -10.55 22.00 -2.61
N PHE A 139 -9.81 20.98 -2.24
CA PHE A 139 -8.46 20.73 -2.76
C PHE A 139 -8.53 20.34 -4.23
N ASP A 140 -7.95 21.17 -5.08
CA ASP A 140 -7.94 20.95 -6.53
C ASP A 140 -6.63 20.29 -6.96
N VAL A 141 -6.69 19.01 -7.25
CA VAL A 141 -5.52 18.20 -7.66
C VAL A 141 -4.82 18.70 -8.94
N LYS A 142 -5.44 19.64 -9.67
CA LYS A 142 -4.87 20.22 -10.90
C LYS A 142 -4.03 21.46 -10.64
N LYS A 143 -4.08 22.00 -9.43
CA LYS A 143 -3.32 23.20 -9.03
C LYS A 143 -2.00 22.82 -8.38
N ASP A 144 -1.03 23.70 -8.56
CA ASP A 144 0.20 23.67 -7.81
C ASP A 144 -0.05 24.23 -6.41
N TYR A 145 0.51 23.55 -5.41
CA TYR A 145 0.50 24.00 -4.02
C TYR A 145 1.92 24.06 -3.50
N THR A 146 2.25 25.15 -2.81
CA THR A 146 3.46 25.21 -1.98
C THR A 146 3.22 24.39 -0.70
N GLU A 147 4.31 24.03 -0.04
CA GLU A 147 4.25 23.38 1.29
C GLU A 147 3.47 24.23 2.31
N ALA A 148 3.62 25.56 2.25
CA ALA A 148 2.86 26.49 3.10
C ALA A 148 1.36 26.52 2.75
N ASP A 149 0.99 26.48 1.47
CA ASP A 149 -0.41 26.38 1.04
C ASP A 149 -1.04 25.08 1.53
N ALA A 150 -0.31 23.97 1.40
CA ALA A 150 -0.76 22.66 1.88
C ALA A 150 -1.02 22.66 3.39
N LEU A 151 -0.16 23.33 4.17
CA LEU A 151 -0.36 23.49 5.62
C LEU A 151 -1.57 24.37 5.93
N LYS A 152 -1.74 25.49 5.22
CA LYS A 152 -2.87 26.41 5.39
C LYS A 152 -4.22 25.72 5.16
N LEU A 153 -4.29 24.79 4.20
CA LEU A 153 -5.50 23.99 3.95
C LEU A 153 -5.92 23.12 5.14
N GLN A 154 -5.04 22.93 6.13
CA GLN A 154 -5.30 22.16 7.35
C GLN A 154 -5.64 23.03 8.56
N SER A 155 -5.56 24.37 8.46
CA SER A 155 -5.68 25.29 9.60
C SER A 155 -7.01 25.17 10.33
N ASP A 156 -8.09 24.88 9.60
CA ASP A 156 -9.46 24.89 10.11
C ASP A 156 -9.97 23.49 10.51
N PHE A 157 -9.12 22.45 10.33
CA PHE A 157 -9.51 21.09 10.66
C PHE A 157 -9.08 20.69 12.07
N PRO A 158 -10.02 20.29 12.94
CA PRO A 158 -9.68 19.72 14.23
C PRO A 158 -9.03 18.35 14.05
N LEU A 159 -8.32 17.90 15.09
CA LEU A 159 -7.90 16.51 15.16
C LEU A 159 -9.13 15.59 15.28
N GLU A 160 -9.15 14.49 14.53
CA GLU A 160 -10.21 13.47 14.59
C GLU A 160 -10.24 12.73 15.92
N PHE A 161 -9.08 12.65 16.61
CA PHE A 161 -8.89 12.05 17.93
C PHE A 161 -7.59 12.59 18.56
N GLN A 162 -7.38 12.34 19.85
CA GLN A 162 -6.17 12.78 20.55
C GLN A 162 -4.94 11.96 20.10
N PRO A 163 -3.75 12.56 20.01
CA PRO A 163 -2.53 11.86 19.61
C PRO A 163 -2.29 10.60 20.47
N GLY A 164 -2.02 9.49 19.80
CA GLY A 164 -1.80 8.18 20.41
C GLY A 164 -3.08 7.38 20.77
N GLU A 165 -4.26 7.98 20.65
CA GLU A 165 -5.52 7.32 21.00
C GLU A 165 -5.92 6.22 20.02
N LYS A 166 -5.78 6.50 18.72
CA LYS A 166 -6.19 5.58 17.64
C LYS A 166 -5.16 5.56 16.52
N TRP A 167 -5.24 4.53 15.71
CA TRP A 167 -4.55 4.48 14.43
C TRP A 167 -5.51 4.86 13.30
N SER A 168 -5.15 5.88 12.54
CA SER A 168 -5.86 6.32 11.34
C SER A 168 -4.87 6.81 10.30
N TYR A 169 -4.87 6.15 9.15
CA TYR A 169 -3.94 6.47 8.05
C TYR A 169 -4.14 7.90 7.56
N SER A 170 -3.08 8.71 7.59
CA SER A 170 -3.10 10.12 7.16
C SER A 170 -2.05 10.40 6.09
N ASN A 171 -2.50 10.79 4.89
CA ASN A 171 -1.64 11.32 3.84
C ASN A 171 -1.11 12.69 4.23
N VAL A 172 -1.96 13.54 4.82
CA VAL A 172 -1.61 14.89 5.29
C VAL A 172 -0.44 14.85 6.26
N ALA A 173 -0.44 13.93 7.24
CA ALA A 173 0.66 13.78 8.18
C ALA A 173 2.00 13.57 7.46
N TYR A 174 2.02 12.75 6.40
CA TYR A 174 3.25 12.49 5.63
C TYR A 174 3.64 13.64 4.70
N VAL A 175 2.69 14.40 4.17
CA VAL A 175 2.99 15.66 3.46
C VAL A 175 3.69 16.63 4.41
N MET A 176 3.18 16.80 5.61
CA MET A 176 3.78 17.68 6.62
C MET A 176 5.15 17.20 7.10
N LEU A 177 5.37 15.87 7.19
CA LEU A 177 6.71 15.30 7.44
C LEU A 177 7.69 15.64 6.31
N GLY A 178 7.25 15.59 5.06
CA GLY A 178 8.03 16.04 3.91
C GLY A 178 8.41 17.52 4.03
N TYR A 179 7.43 18.36 4.32
CA TYR A 179 7.64 19.81 4.55
C TYR A 179 8.61 20.06 5.71
N MET A 180 8.41 19.39 6.84
CA MET A 180 9.34 19.49 7.97
C MET A 180 10.78 19.17 7.54
N CYS A 181 10.99 18.13 6.74
CA CYS A 181 12.33 17.77 6.27
C CYS A 181 12.95 18.88 5.43
N SER A 182 12.19 19.46 4.49
CA SER A 182 12.65 20.60 3.67
C SER A 182 13.03 21.79 4.55
N LYS A 183 12.17 22.16 5.50
CA LYS A 183 12.35 23.32 6.36
C LYS A 183 13.55 23.16 7.29
N VAL A 184 13.69 22.03 7.96
CA VAL A 184 14.79 21.75 8.90
C VAL A 184 16.15 21.68 8.20
N SER A 185 16.18 21.24 6.95
CA SER A 185 17.42 21.09 6.19
C SER A 185 17.77 22.30 5.33
N GLY A 186 16.80 23.15 5.00
CA GLY A 186 16.95 24.25 4.04
C GLY A 186 17.09 23.80 2.58
N LYS A 187 16.72 22.54 2.27
CA LYS A 187 16.80 21.95 0.92
C LYS A 187 15.45 21.38 0.49
N PRO A 188 15.08 21.43 -0.79
CA PRO A 188 13.91 20.74 -1.32
C PRO A 188 13.93 19.24 -0.98
N ARG A 189 12.78 18.65 -0.69
CA ARG A 189 12.68 17.22 -0.35
C ARG A 189 13.28 16.31 -1.42
N GLY A 190 13.08 16.64 -2.70
CA GLY A 190 13.64 15.86 -3.81
C GLY A 190 15.16 15.76 -3.77
N ASP A 191 15.82 16.86 -3.47
CA ASP A 191 17.29 16.93 -3.34
C ASP A 191 17.77 16.12 -2.14
N LEU A 192 17.07 16.23 -1.01
CA LEU A 192 17.38 15.43 0.19
C LEU A 192 17.23 13.93 -0.05
N LEU A 193 16.15 13.51 -0.69
CA LEU A 193 15.96 12.11 -1.07
C LEU A 193 17.08 11.63 -1.98
N ALA A 194 17.44 12.42 -2.99
CA ALA A 194 18.54 12.10 -3.90
C ALA A 194 19.88 11.97 -3.18
N GLU A 195 20.20 12.94 -2.31
CA GLU A 195 21.48 13.02 -1.61
C GLU A 195 21.61 11.91 -0.53
N LEU A 196 20.60 11.78 0.32
CA LEU A 196 20.68 10.97 1.52
C LEU A 196 20.23 9.53 1.34
N LEU A 197 19.37 9.23 0.31
CA LEU A 197 18.80 7.91 0.13
C LEU A 197 19.09 7.34 -1.27
N PHE A 198 18.73 8.02 -2.37
CA PHE A 198 18.76 7.41 -3.69
C PHE A 198 20.19 7.16 -4.18
N LYS A 199 21.05 8.16 -4.14
CA LYS A 199 22.48 8.01 -4.54
C LYS A 199 23.22 6.99 -3.69
N PRO A 200 23.14 7.03 -2.33
CA PRO A 200 23.77 6.01 -1.50
C PRO A 200 23.23 4.58 -1.74
N ALA A 201 21.93 4.45 -2.05
CA ALA A 201 21.33 3.16 -2.39
C ALA A 201 21.65 2.68 -3.81
N GLY A 202 22.20 3.52 -4.68
CA GLY A 202 22.43 3.21 -6.10
C GLY A 202 21.18 3.26 -6.97
N MET A 203 20.15 4.02 -6.55
CA MET A 203 18.89 4.21 -7.29
C MET A 203 19.07 5.35 -8.31
N THR A 204 19.38 4.99 -9.54
CA THR A 204 19.81 5.96 -10.57
C THR A 204 18.69 6.67 -11.29
N THR A 205 17.46 6.12 -11.26
CA THR A 205 16.27 6.71 -11.90
C THR A 205 15.29 7.29 -10.89
N ALA A 206 15.49 7.01 -9.60
CA ALA A 206 14.61 7.47 -8.53
C ALA A 206 14.60 8.99 -8.38
N ARG A 207 13.40 9.61 -8.35
CA ARG A 207 13.22 11.06 -8.28
C ARG A 207 11.81 11.47 -7.90
N ILE A 208 11.65 12.74 -7.54
CA ILE A 208 10.41 13.49 -7.66
C ILE A 208 10.46 14.19 -9.01
N ILE A 209 9.38 14.21 -9.76
CA ILE A 209 9.33 14.86 -11.07
C ILE A 209 8.67 16.24 -11.00
N SER A 210 8.91 17.06 -12.02
CA SER A 210 8.15 18.26 -12.36
C SER A 210 7.51 18.09 -13.74
N ASP A 211 6.55 18.93 -14.09
CA ASP A 211 5.91 18.92 -15.39
C ASP A 211 6.89 19.20 -16.55
N SER A 212 7.93 19.98 -16.27
CA SER A 212 8.95 20.37 -17.26
C SER A 212 10.05 19.31 -17.45
N GLU A 213 10.16 18.32 -16.55
CA GLU A 213 11.26 17.35 -16.62
C GLU A 213 10.99 16.25 -17.65
N ILE A 214 11.96 16.02 -18.53
CA ILE A 214 11.95 14.89 -19.45
C ILE A 214 12.52 13.66 -18.72
N VAL A 215 11.64 12.74 -18.31
CA VAL A 215 12.04 11.50 -17.65
C VAL A 215 12.10 10.37 -18.67
N LYS A 216 13.30 9.90 -18.98
CA LYS A 216 13.49 8.75 -19.88
C LYS A 216 12.79 7.50 -19.33
N ASN A 217 12.15 6.74 -20.22
CA ASN A 217 11.43 5.49 -19.88
C ASN A 217 10.25 5.67 -18.92
N ARG A 218 9.71 6.87 -18.75
CA ARG A 218 8.52 7.10 -17.92
C ARG A 218 7.31 6.40 -18.52
N ALA A 219 6.62 5.59 -17.70
CA ALA A 219 5.36 4.98 -18.08
C ALA A 219 4.24 6.05 -18.12
N ALA A 220 3.33 5.93 -19.07
CA ALA A 220 2.04 6.60 -19.02
C ALA A 220 1.13 5.89 -18.01
N GLY A 221 0.35 6.65 -17.23
CA GLY A 221 -0.63 6.14 -16.29
C GLY A 221 -1.99 5.93 -16.96
N TYR A 222 -2.70 4.89 -16.57
CA TYR A 222 -4.02 4.52 -17.11
C TYR A 222 -5.02 4.23 -15.98
N PHE A 223 -6.27 4.52 -16.24
CA PHE A 223 -7.35 4.09 -15.37
C PHE A 223 -8.43 3.37 -16.17
N ILE A 224 -9.22 2.56 -15.48
CA ILE A 224 -10.32 1.82 -16.08
C ILE A 224 -11.61 2.47 -15.65
N ASN A 225 -12.44 2.85 -16.63
CA ASN A 225 -13.79 3.35 -16.41
C ASN A 225 -14.76 2.59 -17.32
N ASP A 226 -15.80 2.00 -16.74
CA ASP A 226 -16.81 1.20 -17.44
C ASP A 226 -16.18 0.14 -18.37
N GLY A 227 -15.09 -0.46 -17.93
CA GLY A 227 -14.36 -1.47 -18.71
C GLY A 227 -13.51 -0.92 -19.86
N VAL A 228 -13.42 0.42 -20.02
CA VAL A 228 -12.58 1.08 -21.00
C VAL A 228 -11.29 1.58 -20.35
N THR A 229 -10.16 1.30 -21.00
CA THR A 229 -8.86 1.86 -20.59
C THR A 229 -8.72 3.27 -21.11
N LEU A 230 -8.51 4.22 -20.23
CA LEU A 230 -8.35 5.64 -20.49
C LEU A 230 -7.01 6.15 -19.97
N ASN A 231 -6.49 7.22 -20.56
CA ASN A 231 -5.32 7.92 -20.03
C ASN A 231 -5.65 8.54 -18.67
N GLN A 232 -4.67 8.51 -17.78
CA GLN A 232 -4.76 9.23 -16.50
C GLN A 232 -5.08 10.71 -16.75
N PRO A 233 -6.11 11.27 -16.07
CA PRO A 233 -6.34 12.71 -16.11
C PRO A 233 -5.16 13.45 -15.50
N TYR A 234 -4.94 14.69 -15.97
CA TYR A 234 -3.88 15.53 -15.44
C TYR A 234 -4.07 15.78 -13.93
N GLU A 235 -3.00 15.59 -13.19
CA GLU A 235 -2.82 16.01 -11.80
C GLU A 235 -1.48 16.71 -11.68
N SER A 236 -1.43 17.84 -10.97
CA SER A 236 -0.18 18.54 -10.75
C SER A 236 0.79 17.67 -9.93
N PRO A 237 2.07 17.55 -10.32
CA PRO A 237 3.07 16.82 -9.55
C PRO A 237 3.22 17.32 -8.10
N THR A 238 2.89 18.60 -7.84
CA THR A 238 3.00 19.20 -6.51
C THR A 238 1.73 19.02 -5.68
N SER A 239 0.58 18.65 -6.29
CA SER A 239 -0.69 18.52 -5.58
C SER A 239 -0.72 17.36 -4.58
N HIS A 240 -0.08 16.23 -4.88
CA HIS A 240 -0.07 15.02 -4.05
C HIS A 240 1.28 14.65 -3.48
N ALA A 241 2.32 15.33 -3.92
CA ALA A 241 3.64 14.74 -3.95
C ALA A 241 4.42 14.87 -2.65
N GLU A 242 4.18 15.93 -1.89
CA GLU A 242 5.10 16.27 -0.83
C GLU A 242 4.96 15.36 0.39
N GLY A 243 5.76 14.28 0.42
CA GLY A 243 5.91 13.39 1.56
C GLY A 243 5.08 12.10 1.51
N SER A 244 3.85 12.13 1.00
CA SER A 244 2.96 10.96 1.01
C SER A 244 3.09 10.07 -0.22
N ALA A 245 3.48 10.64 -1.37
CA ALA A 245 3.58 10.00 -2.70
C ALA A 245 4.61 10.74 -3.59
N GLY A 246 4.44 10.74 -4.93
CA GLY A 246 5.19 11.56 -5.88
C GLY A 246 6.60 11.07 -6.19
N ILE A 247 6.97 9.87 -5.77
CA ILE A 247 8.27 9.27 -6.10
C ILE A 247 8.12 8.37 -7.31
N TYR A 248 8.98 8.60 -8.30
CA TYR A 248 9.10 7.82 -9.52
C TYR A 248 10.38 6.98 -9.47
N VAL A 249 10.27 5.70 -9.77
CA VAL A 249 11.38 4.73 -9.72
C VAL A 249 11.26 3.68 -10.80
N SER A 250 12.38 3.07 -11.18
CA SER A 250 12.39 1.82 -11.95
C SER A 250 12.35 0.59 -11.06
N LEU A 251 12.03 -0.56 -11.65
CA LEU A 251 12.11 -1.83 -10.93
C LEU A 251 13.55 -2.12 -10.46
N LYS A 252 14.55 -1.71 -11.24
CA LYS A 252 15.96 -1.81 -10.86
C LYS A 252 16.28 -1.00 -9.61
N ASP A 253 15.75 0.22 -9.49
CA ASP A 253 15.94 1.04 -8.29
C ASP A 253 15.33 0.38 -7.05
N MET A 254 14.14 -0.21 -7.18
CA MET A 254 13.50 -0.89 -6.05
C MET A 254 14.28 -2.15 -5.62
N VAL A 255 14.97 -2.83 -6.55
CA VAL A 255 15.91 -3.91 -6.21
C VAL A 255 17.12 -3.37 -5.44
N GLN A 256 17.67 -2.22 -5.85
CA GLN A 256 18.77 -1.56 -5.12
C GLN A 256 18.30 -1.09 -3.73
N TRP A 257 17.09 -0.54 -3.63
CA TRP A 257 16.50 -0.19 -2.33
C TRP A 257 16.37 -1.42 -1.42
N ASN A 258 15.89 -2.55 -1.95
CA ASN A 258 15.81 -3.78 -1.19
C ASN A 258 17.21 -4.21 -0.65
N ALA A 259 18.23 -4.16 -1.49
CA ALA A 259 19.60 -4.48 -1.07
C ALA A 259 20.13 -3.50 0.00
N ALA A 260 19.79 -2.20 -0.12
CA ALA A 260 20.13 -1.19 0.88
C ALA A 260 19.45 -1.45 2.24
N MET A 261 18.23 -2.04 2.23
CA MET A 261 17.54 -2.42 3.47
C MET A 261 18.15 -3.67 4.13
N ASP A 262 18.85 -4.53 3.39
CA ASP A 262 19.59 -5.66 3.96
C ASP A 262 20.93 -5.21 4.56
N GLY A 263 21.56 -4.15 4.02
CA GLY A 263 22.81 -3.56 4.50
C GLY A 263 22.62 -2.34 5.42
N GLU A 264 23.70 -1.68 5.78
CA GLU A 264 23.72 -0.48 6.63
C GLU A 264 24.19 0.79 5.90
N LYS A 265 24.41 0.69 4.60
CA LYS A 265 24.94 1.82 3.81
C LYS A 265 24.06 3.06 3.83
N VAL A 266 22.74 2.88 3.89
CA VAL A 266 21.76 3.97 3.88
C VAL A 266 21.23 4.25 5.28
N LEU A 267 20.77 3.22 5.97
CA LEU A 267 20.18 3.28 7.31
C LEU A 267 20.86 2.24 8.22
N SER A 268 21.24 2.65 9.43
CA SER A 268 21.78 1.73 10.43
C SER A 268 20.73 0.69 10.86
N THR A 269 21.18 -0.47 11.33
CA THR A 269 20.30 -1.50 11.88
C THR A 269 19.43 -0.96 13.02
N LYS A 270 19.98 -0.09 13.88
CA LYS A 270 19.25 0.58 14.97
C LYS A 270 18.04 1.38 14.43
N ILE A 271 18.24 2.17 13.38
CA ILE A 271 17.18 2.96 12.75
C ILE A 271 16.15 2.06 12.11
N LYS A 272 16.56 1.07 11.32
CA LYS A 272 15.63 0.13 10.67
C LYS A 272 14.78 -0.61 11.70
N THR A 273 15.36 -1.04 12.82
CA THR A 273 14.61 -1.68 13.92
C THR A 273 13.51 -0.76 14.46
N GLN A 274 13.82 0.54 14.67
CA GLN A 274 12.79 1.50 15.09
C GLN A 274 11.68 1.65 14.05
N MET A 275 12.06 1.76 12.77
CA MET A 275 11.10 1.94 11.67
C MET A 275 10.18 0.72 11.51
N TRP A 276 10.68 -0.48 11.78
CA TRP A 276 9.97 -1.75 11.65
C TRP A 276 9.35 -2.25 12.95
N THR A 277 9.34 -1.43 13.98
CA THR A 277 8.63 -1.69 15.23
C THR A 277 7.23 -1.09 15.16
N SER A 278 6.21 -1.90 15.45
CA SER A 278 4.82 -1.46 15.51
C SER A 278 4.65 -0.31 16.51
N ALA A 279 3.82 0.67 16.14
CA ALA A 279 3.39 1.71 17.07
C ALA A 279 2.72 1.09 18.32
N VAL A 280 2.67 1.86 19.39
CA VAL A 280 1.94 1.49 20.62
C VAL A 280 0.95 2.61 20.92
N LEU A 281 -0.33 2.29 20.97
CA LEU A 281 -1.39 3.24 21.31
C LEU A 281 -1.48 3.47 22.82
N ASN A 282 -2.24 4.47 23.23
CA ASN A 282 -2.43 4.80 24.64
C ASN A 282 -3.08 3.67 25.46
N ASP A 283 -3.91 2.84 24.83
CA ASP A 283 -4.51 1.61 25.37
C ASP A 283 -3.60 0.39 25.32
N ARG A 284 -2.34 0.57 24.88
CA ARG A 284 -1.29 -0.43 24.65
C ARG A 284 -1.54 -1.39 23.50
N SER A 285 -2.58 -1.21 22.71
CA SER A 285 -2.76 -1.95 21.45
C SER A 285 -1.67 -1.56 20.44
N LYS A 286 -1.41 -2.46 19.49
CA LYS A 286 -0.32 -2.31 18.52
C LYS A 286 -0.89 -2.48 17.11
N PRO A 287 -1.11 -1.39 16.37
CA PRO A 287 -1.45 -1.48 14.95
C PRO A 287 -0.24 -2.02 14.17
N ASP A 288 -0.51 -2.78 13.12
CA ASP A 288 0.54 -3.38 12.26
C ASP A 288 1.26 -2.34 11.39
N TYR A 289 1.71 -1.22 12.01
CA TYR A 289 2.35 -0.12 11.32
C TYR A 289 3.48 0.51 12.16
N GLY A 290 4.65 0.65 11.52
CA GLY A 290 5.82 1.34 12.06
C GLY A 290 6.00 2.73 11.44
N PHE A 291 7.23 3.16 11.18
CA PHE A 291 7.52 4.46 10.56
C PHE A 291 7.52 4.33 9.03
N GLY A 292 6.35 4.47 8.40
CA GLY A 292 6.18 4.36 6.97
C GLY A 292 6.17 2.92 6.43
N TRP A 293 6.06 1.94 7.30
CA TRP A 293 6.06 0.52 6.96
C TRP A 293 4.90 -0.21 7.62
N MET A 294 4.20 -1.01 6.84
CA MET A 294 3.36 -2.06 7.38
C MET A 294 4.25 -3.18 7.93
N VAL A 295 3.91 -3.68 9.13
CA VAL A 295 4.74 -4.67 9.84
C VAL A 295 3.94 -5.83 10.45
N PRO A 296 2.92 -6.38 9.75
CA PRO A 296 2.15 -7.50 10.29
C PRO A 296 2.94 -8.82 10.28
N VAL A 297 2.38 -9.79 11.00
CA VAL A 297 2.76 -11.20 10.90
C VAL A 297 1.70 -11.92 10.06
N ILE A 298 2.10 -12.59 9.00
CA ILE A 298 1.20 -13.31 8.08
C ILE A 298 1.63 -14.78 8.05
N GLY A 299 0.75 -15.69 8.46
CA GLY A 299 1.07 -17.13 8.49
C GLY A 299 2.29 -17.47 9.36
N GLY A 300 2.54 -16.69 10.42
CA GLY A 300 3.73 -16.85 11.28
C GLY A 300 4.98 -16.11 10.78
N HIS A 301 4.97 -15.55 9.57
CA HIS A 301 6.11 -14.88 8.95
C HIS A 301 6.01 -13.35 9.11
N LYS A 302 7.09 -12.72 9.57
CA LYS A 302 7.18 -11.26 9.66
C LYS A 302 7.19 -10.67 8.26
N TYR A 303 6.30 -9.74 8.02
CA TYR A 303 6.22 -8.99 6.79
C TYR A 303 6.58 -7.52 7.04
N MET A 304 7.36 -6.95 6.15
CA MET A 304 7.67 -5.52 6.13
C MET A 304 7.45 -5.01 4.71
N GLY A 305 6.71 -3.93 4.57
CA GLY A 305 6.47 -3.39 3.23
C GLY A 305 5.44 -2.29 3.20
N HIS A 306 5.04 -1.92 2.01
CA HIS A 306 3.95 -0.99 1.78
C HIS A 306 3.33 -1.24 0.39
N SER A 307 2.06 -0.93 0.24
CA SER A 307 1.43 -0.79 -1.07
C SER A 307 1.29 0.69 -1.42
N GLY A 308 1.18 0.99 -2.70
CA GLY A 308 0.96 2.33 -3.19
C GLY A 308 -0.10 2.33 -4.28
N GLY A 309 -0.95 3.35 -4.26
CA GLY A 309 -1.95 3.61 -5.28
C GLY A 309 -2.08 5.11 -5.46
N VAL A 310 -2.06 5.55 -6.70
CA VAL A 310 -2.40 6.90 -7.16
C VAL A 310 -3.17 6.74 -8.46
N LYS A 311 -3.80 7.80 -8.97
CA LYS A 311 -4.43 7.72 -10.28
C LYS A 311 -3.39 7.25 -11.32
N GLY A 312 -3.75 6.24 -12.08
CA GLY A 312 -2.91 5.69 -13.14
C GLY A 312 -1.80 4.74 -12.72
N PHE A 313 -1.55 4.54 -11.42
CA PHE A 313 -0.48 3.63 -10.96
C PHE A 313 -0.86 2.86 -9.71
N SER A 314 -0.32 1.64 -9.60
CA SER A 314 -0.38 0.81 -8.40
C SER A 314 0.97 0.11 -8.18
N ALA A 315 1.38 -0.02 -6.93
CA ALA A 315 2.63 -0.69 -6.59
C ALA A 315 2.53 -1.47 -5.28
N SER A 316 3.38 -2.48 -5.12
CA SER A 316 3.54 -3.23 -3.88
C SER A 316 5.02 -3.59 -3.70
N TYR A 317 5.54 -3.32 -2.53
CA TYR A 317 6.84 -3.79 -2.08
C TYR A 317 6.66 -4.57 -0.79
N ARG A 318 7.04 -5.84 -0.82
CA ARG A 318 6.84 -6.80 0.26
C ARG A 318 8.13 -7.53 0.56
N ARG A 319 8.53 -7.54 1.83
CA ARG A 319 9.71 -8.26 2.33
C ARG A 319 9.31 -9.22 3.44
N PHE A 320 9.93 -10.39 3.44
CA PHE A 320 9.93 -11.38 4.51
C PHE A 320 11.39 -11.60 4.90
N PRO A 321 11.94 -10.81 5.85
CA PRO A 321 13.38 -10.81 6.12
C PRO A 321 13.87 -12.14 6.70
N ASP A 322 13.08 -12.80 7.55
CA ASP A 322 13.41 -14.09 8.14
C ASP A 322 13.46 -15.20 7.07
N ASP A 323 12.66 -15.07 6.00
CA ASP A 323 12.62 -15.98 4.83
C ASP A 323 13.55 -15.53 3.70
N LYS A 324 14.25 -14.41 3.87
CA LYS A 324 15.14 -13.80 2.86
C LYS A 324 14.45 -13.63 1.50
N LEU A 325 13.14 -13.30 1.51
CA LEU A 325 12.32 -13.10 0.32
C LEU A 325 11.87 -11.63 0.21
N ALA A 326 11.96 -11.07 -1.00
CA ALA A 326 11.27 -9.83 -1.32
C ALA A 326 10.55 -9.94 -2.68
N VAL A 327 9.37 -9.33 -2.77
CA VAL A 327 8.54 -9.27 -3.98
C VAL A 327 8.17 -7.81 -4.24
N ILE A 328 8.44 -7.36 -5.45
CA ILE A 328 8.14 -6.01 -5.92
C ILE A 328 7.24 -6.12 -7.15
N VAL A 329 6.12 -5.42 -7.14
CA VAL A 329 5.19 -5.35 -8.27
C VAL A 329 4.83 -3.89 -8.50
N MET A 330 4.96 -3.41 -9.72
CA MET A 330 4.55 -2.05 -10.13
C MET A 330 3.73 -2.15 -11.40
N ALA A 331 2.67 -1.36 -11.50
CA ALA A 331 1.75 -1.33 -12.64
C ALA A 331 1.38 0.10 -13.00
N ASN A 332 1.17 0.37 -14.28
CA ASN A 332 0.69 1.65 -14.79
C ASN A 332 -0.85 1.70 -14.90
N SER A 333 -1.51 1.13 -13.93
CA SER A 333 -2.95 1.28 -13.71
C SER A 333 -3.29 1.07 -12.23
N ASN A 334 -4.17 1.88 -11.68
CA ASN A 334 -4.68 1.71 -10.32
C ASN A 334 -5.69 0.54 -10.19
N ALA A 335 -6.16 -0.03 -11.31
CA ALA A 335 -7.00 -1.22 -11.32
C ALA A 335 -6.22 -2.50 -10.94
N ALA A 336 -4.88 -2.48 -10.98
CA ALA A 336 -4.06 -3.64 -10.61
C ALA A 336 -4.09 -3.91 -9.11
N SER A 337 -4.46 -5.12 -8.70
CA SER A 337 -4.36 -5.57 -7.31
C SER A 337 -2.92 -6.01 -6.97
N THR A 338 -1.95 -5.07 -7.10
CA THR A 338 -0.52 -5.36 -6.92
C THR A 338 -0.19 -5.94 -5.54
N HIS A 339 -0.91 -5.54 -4.49
CA HIS A 339 -0.74 -6.06 -3.13
C HIS A 339 -1.19 -7.53 -3.00
N LYS A 340 -2.29 -7.92 -3.67
CA LYS A 340 -2.75 -9.32 -3.72
C LYS A 340 -1.78 -10.15 -4.58
N LEU A 341 -1.41 -9.65 -5.75
CA LEU A 341 -0.47 -10.33 -6.64
C LEU A 341 0.89 -10.57 -5.97
N SER A 342 1.44 -9.58 -5.27
CA SER A 342 2.72 -9.75 -4.56
C SER A 342 2.63 -10.81 -3.46
N ARG A 343 1.49 -10.97 -2.78
CA ARG A 343 1.25 -12.03 -1.80
C ARG A 343 1.11 -13.40 -2.46
N LYS A 344 0.39 -13.51 -3.59
CA LYS A 344 0.29 -14.74 -4.37
C LYS A 344 1.66 -15.21 -4.87
N ILE A 345 2.51 -14.27 -5.33
CA ILE A 345 3.88 -14.57 -5.72
C ILE A 345 4.71 -15.03 -4.51
N ALA A 346 4.60 -14.34 -3.36
CA ALA A 346 5.32 -14.73 -2.14
C ALA A 346 4.92 -16.15 -1.68
N ALA A 347 3.65 -16.53 -1.81
CA ALA A 347 3.15 -17.86 -1.46
C ALA A 347 3.73 -19.00 -2.31
N LEU A 348 4.35 -18.71 -3.46
CA LEU A 348 5.10 -19.71 -4.23
C LEU A 348 6.41 -20.11 -3.53
N TYR A 349 6.91 -19.28 -2.62
CA TYR A 349 8.16 -19.46 -1.87
C TYR A 349 7.91 -19.75 -0.39
N ILE A 350 6.86 -19.17 0.18
CA ILE A 350 6.44 -19.31 1.57
C ILE A 350 4.96 -19.72 1.56
N PRO A 351 4.63 -21.01 1.56
CA PRO A 351 3.24 -21.49 1.43
C PRO A 351 2.30 -20.94 2.50
N ASP A 352 2.79 -20.70 3.72
CA ASP A 352 1.98 -20.27 4.87
C ASP A 352 1.47 -18.80 4.74
N VAL A 353 2.07 -18.00 3.84
CA VAL A 353 1.56 -16.65 3.55
C VAL A 353 0.43 -16.65 2.51
N LYS A 354 0.02 -17.82 2.00
CA LYS A 354 -1.11 -17.95 1.09
C LYS A 354 -2.35 -17.26 1.67
N ILE A 355 -3.12 -16.64 0.79
CA ILE A 355 -4.43 -16.14 1.16
C ILE A 355 -5.31 -17.36 1.42
N VAL A 356 -5.67 -17.56 2.68
CA VAL A 356 -6.65 -18.58 3.05
C VAL A 356 -7.99 -17.89 3.14
N PRO A 357 -8.98 -18.26 2.33
CA PRO A 357 -10.31 -17.69 2.48
C PRO A 357 -10.82 -17.94 3.90
N PRO A 358 -11.36 -16.93 4.59
CA PRO A 358 -11.90 -17.13 5.92
C PRO A 358 -13.05 -18.13 5.89
N THR A 359 -13.19 -18.92 6.95
CA THR A 359 -14.30 -19.86 7.09
C THR A 359 -15.58 -19.14 7.51
N ALA A 360 -16.74 -19.72 7.17
CA ALA A 360 -18.03 -19.22 7.66
C ALA A 360 -18.08 -19.23 9.20
N VAL A 361 -18.71 -18.20 9.76
CA VAL A 361 -18.95 -18.06 11.20
C VAL A 361 -20.47 -18.06 11.47
N PRO A 362 -20.92 -18.37 12.70
CA PRO A 362 -22.33 -18.24 13.07
C PRO A 362 -22.86 -16.83 12.80
N ASP A 363 -24.04 -16.72 12.24
CA ASP A 363 -24.69 -15.44 11.97
C ASP A 363 -25.31 -14.90 13.28
N THR A 364 -24.59 -14.00 13.93
CA THR A 364 -25.07 -13.31 15.14
C THR A 364 -25.77 -11.99 14.87
N VAL A 365 -25.85 -11.59 13.58
CA VAL A 365 -26.52 -10.35 13.13
C VAL A 365 -27.50 -10.60 11.97
N PRO A 366 -28.44 -11.54 12.09
CA PRO A 366 -29.28 -11.99 10.96
C PRO A 366 -30.08 -10.86 10.30
N ALA A 367 -30.44 -9.82 11.06
CA ALA A 367 -31.14 -8.67 10.52
C ALA A 367 -30.32 -7.84 9.52
N PHE A 368 -28.97 -7.81 9.67
CA PHE A 368 -28.07 -7.20 8.69
C PHE A 368 -27.85 -8.13 7.50
N THR A 369 -27.74 -9.43 7.73
CA THR A 369 -27.60 -10.44 6.67
C THR A 369 -28.79 -10.41 5.72
N GLU A 370 -30.00 -10.37 6.23
CA GLU A 370 -31.21 -10.29 5.40
C GLU A 370 -31.35 -8.93 4.68
N ALA A 371 -30.98 -7.84 5.35
CA ALA A 371 -30.95 -6.52 4.72
C ALA A 371 -29.90 -6.47 3.58
N LEU A 372 -28.71 -7.04 3.78
CA LEU A 372 -27.68 -7.18 2.74
C LEU A 372 -28.15 -8.04 1.57
N LYS A 373 -28.81 -9.16 1.83
CA LYS A 373 -29.38 -10.00 0.76
C LYS A 373 -30.33 -9.23 -0.13
N LYS A 374 -31.23 -8.41 0.44
CA LYS A 374 -32.16 -7.54 -0.29
C LYS A 374 -31.42 -6.46 -1.08
N PHE A 375 -30.46 -5.79 -0.45
CA PHE A 375 -29.62 -4.79 -1.08
C PHE A 375 -28.93 -5.30 -2.35
N LEU A 376 -28.37 -6.51 -2.30
CA LEU A 376 -27.72 -7.18 -3.43
C LEU A 376 -28.71 -7.53 -4.57
N TYR A 377 -30.01 -7.46 -4.36
CA TYR A 377 -31.03 -7.59 -5.42
C TYR A 377 -31.58 -6.24 -5.91
N GLY A 378 -31.04 -5.10 -5.38
CA GLY A 378 -31.47 -3.74 -5.73
C GLY A 378 -32.57 -3.17 -4.83
N ASP A 379 -33.02 -3.92 -3.81
CA ASP A 379 -33.88 -3.38 -2.74
C ASP A 379 -33.00 -2.92 -1.56
N GLY A 380 -32.55 -1.68 -1.64
CA GLY A 380 -31.69 -1.08 -0.63
C GLY A 380 -32.41 -0.53 0.60
N ALA A 381 -33.73 -0.42 0.62
CA ALA A 381 -34.46 0.30 1.65
C ALA A 381 -34.17 -0.24 3.08
N THR A 382 -34.18 -1.55 3.24
CA THR A 382 -33.94 -2.21 4.52
C THR A 382 -32.51 -2.01 5.04
N LEU A 383 -31.50 -2.02 4.14
CA LEU A 383 -30.10 -1.79 4.53
C LEU A 383 -29.84 -0.29 4.76
N SER A 384 -30.40 0.59 3.90
CA SER A 384 -30.31 2.05 4.07
C SER A 384 -30.85 2.52 5.41
N ALA A 385 -31.95 1.94 5.91
CA ALA A 385 -32.49 2.25 7.23
C ALA A 385 -31.53 1.93 8.39
N LYS A 386 -30.50 1.13 8.15
CA LYS A 386 -29.44 0.76 9.10
C LYS A 386 -28.14 1.55 8.88
N MET A 387 -28.10 2.48 7.94
CA MET A 387 -26.94 3.31 7.60
C MET A 387 -26.97 4.65 8.33
N THR A 388 -25.80 5.20 8.59
CA THR A 388 -25.66 6.62 9.00
C THR A 388 -26.12 7.54 7.87
N PRO A 389 -26.51 8.81 8.16
CA PRO A 389 -26.93 9.78 7.13
C PRO A 389 -25.88 9.96 6.02
N GLY A 390 -24.59 9.96 6.36
CA GLY A 390 -23.51 10.04 5.38
C GLY A 390 -23.48 8.84 4.41
N MET A 391 -23.69 7.64 4.93
CA MET A 391 -23.75 6.43 4.11
C MET A 391 -25.04 6.39 3.24
N GLN A 392 -26.16 6.87 3.74
CA GLN A 392 -27.39 7.00 2.94
C GLN A 392 -27.20 7.96 1.76
N GLY A 393 -26.47 9.06 1.96
CA GLY A 393 -26.08 9.98 0.88
C GLY A 393 -25.11 9.38 -0.13
N ALA A 394 -24.22 8.50 0.32
CA ALA A 394 -23.27 7.79 -0.54
C ALA A 394 -23.94 6.67 -1.37
N TRP A 395 -24.95 5.99 -0.82
CA TRP A 395 -25.71 4.89 -1.45
C TRP A 395 -27.14 5.30 -1.73
N THR A 396 -27.33 6.18 -2.73
CA THR A 396 -28.66 6.58 -3.20
C THR A 396 -29.40 5.42 -3.87
N LYS A 397 -30.71 5.55 -4.09
CA LYS A 397 -31.49 4.51 -4.79
C LYS A 397 -30.93 4.19 -6.17
N GLU A 398 -30.48 5.22 -6.88
CA GLU A 398 -29.91 5.12 -8.22
C GLU A 398 -28.60 4.30 -8.18
N LYS A 399 -27.69 4.63 -7.27
CA LYS A 399 -26.41 3.89 -7.10
C LYS A 399 -26.62 2.44 -6.66
N ILE A 400 -27.61 2.17 -5.81
CA ILE A 400 -27.98 0.81 -5.42
C ILE A 400 -28.48 0.02 -6.64
N ALA A 401 -29.31 0.65 -7.50
CA ALA A 401 -29.82 0.02 -8.71
C ALA A 401 -28.70 -0.24 -9.72
N GLU A 402 -27.78 0.71 -9.92
CA GLU A 402 -26.59 0.54 -10.77
C GLU A 402 -25.71 -0.61 -10.28
N PHE A 403 -25.39 -0.64 -8.98
CA PHE A 403 -24.61 -1.71 -8.39
C PHE A 403 -25.31 -3.09 -8.53
N ALA A 404 -26.62 -3.14 -8.32
CA ALA A 404 -27.40 -4.38 -8.52
C ALA A 404 -27.38 -4.85 -9.99
N MET A 405 -27.35 -3.94 -10.95
CA MET A 405 -27.16 -4.30 -12.38
C MET A 405 -25.77 -4.84 -12.63
N GLU A 406 -24.74 -4.22 -12.08
CA GLU A 406 -23.34 -4.68 -12.21
C GLU A 406 -23.19 -6.11 -11.70
N ILE A 407 -23.63 -6.38 -10.46
CA ILE A 407 -23.46 -7.71 -9.85
C ILE A 407 -24.28 -8.82 -10.52
N ARG A 408 -25.37 -8.47 -11.26
CA ARG A 408 -26.09 -9.43 -12.10
C ARG A 408 -25.22 -10.02 -13.21
N SER A 409 -24.24 -9.27 -13.70
CA SER A 409 -23.27 -9.75 -14.70
C SER A 409 -22.38 -10.90 -14.18
N TYR A 410 -22.26 -11.05 -12.86
CA TYR A 410 -21.51 -12.13 -12.19
C TYR A 410 -22.27 -13.46 -12.16
N GLY A 411 -23.47 -13.47 -12.70
CA GLY A 411 -24.35 -14.65 -12.77
C GLY A 411 -25.21 -14.82 -11.52
N PRO A 412 -25.95 -15.96 -11.43
CA PRO A 412 -26.81 -16.20 -10.28
C PRO A 412 -26.02 -16.26 -8.98
N ARG A 413 -26.59 -15.64 -7.93
CA ARG A 413 -26.05 -15.70 -6.57
C ARG A 413 -26.27 -17.11 -5.99
N VAL A 414 -25.20 -17.70 -5.47
CA VAL A 414 -25.20 -19.05 -4.92
C VAL A 414 -25.31 -19.04 -3.39
N LEU A 415 -24.60 -18.07 -2.73
CA LEU A 415 -24.44 -18.05 -1.28
C LEU A 415 -24.23 -16.64 -0.76
N VAL A 416 -24.77 -16.35 0.43
CA VAL A 416 -24.37 -15.22 1.30
C VAL A 416 -24.14 -15.80 2.68
N GLU A 417 -22.90 -15.78 3.15
CA GLU A 417 -22.52 -16.28 4.45
C GLU A 417 -21.62 -15.29 5.20
N PRO A 418 -21.81 -15.10 6.50
CA PRO A 418 -20.86 -14.31 7.30
C PRO A 418 -19.56 -15.09 7.49
N ILE A 419 -18.44 -14.38 7.37
CA ILE A 419 -17.09 -14.93 7.54
C ILE A 419 -16.30 -14.20 8.63
N GLY A 420 -16.88 -13.16 9.22
CA GLY A 420 -16.35 -12.42 10.34
C GLY A 420 -17.41 -11.48 10.89
N ILE A 421 -17.71 -11.58 12.18
CA ILE A 421 -18.61 -10.67 12.89
C ILE A 421 -17.96 -10.29 14.21
N ASN A 422 -17.90 -8.97 14.48
CA ASN A 422 -17.47 -8.43 15.76
C ASN A 422 -18.27 -7.15 16.07
N ARG A 423 -17.90 -6.45 17.14
CA ARG A 423 -18.57 -5.19 17.55
C ARG A 423 -18.48 -4.11 16.47
N ASP A 424 -17.38 -4.07 15.73
CA ASP A 424 -17.05 -2.98 14.79
C ASP A 424 -17.56 -3.25 13.38
N GLY A 425 -18.06 -4.45 13.09
CA GLY A 425 -18.59 -4.77 11.77
C GLY A 425 -18.87 -6.24 11.48
N ALA A 426 -19.32 -6.48 10.26
CA ALA A 426 -19.58 -7.82 9.73
C ALA A 426 -19.03 -7.93 8.30
N THR A 427 -18.31 -9.01 8.03
CA THR A 427 -17.83 -9.36 6.68
C THR A 427 -18.57 -10.58 6.16
N TYR A 428 -19.08 -10.47 4.97
CA TYR A 428 -19.84 -11.51 4.28
C TYR A 428 -19.13 -11.97 3.03
N ARG A 429 -19.14 -13.28 2.80
CA ARG A 429 -18.86 -13.88 1.49
C ARG A 429 -20.16 -13.95 0.70
N VAL A 430 -20.15 -13.35 -0.50
CA VAL A 430 -21.26 -13.38 -1.45
C VAL A 430 -20.80 -14.10 -2.71
N LYS A 431 -21.20 -15.36 -2.86
CA LYS A 431 -20.77 -16.19 -3.99
C LYS A 431 -21.77 -16.09 -5.14
N TYR A 432 -21.28 -15.70 -6.30
CA TYR A 432 -21.95 -15.79 -7.59
C TYR A 432 -21.36 -16.94 -8.41
N SER A 433 -22.02 -17.34 -9.49
CA SER A 433 -21.52 -18.45 -10.33
C SER A 433 -20.19 -18.14 -11.03
N LYS A 434 -19.87 -16.87 -11.28
CA LYS A 434 -18.65 -16.43 -11.96
C LYS A 434 -17.62 -15.79 -11.05
N LEU A 435 -18.01 -15.33 -9.85
CA LEU A 435 -17.22 -14.48 -8.99
C LEU A 435 -17.69 -14.59 -7.54
N THR A 436 -16.79 -14.44 -6.59
CA THR A 436 -17.11 -14.30 -5.17
C THR A 436 -16.72 -12.92 -4.68
N LEU A 437 -17.64 -12.23 -4.00
CA LEU A 437 -17.39 -10.95 -3.35
C LEU A 437 -17.23 -11.11 -1.84
N LEU A 438 -16.39 -10.27 -1.26
CA LEU A 438 -16.34 -9.99 0.17
C LEU A 438 -17.00 -8.64 0.42
N VAL A 439 -18.09 -8.63 1.15
CA VAL A 439 -18.80 -7.41 1.53
C VAL A 439 -18.59 -7.17 3.01
N THR A 440 -17.92 -6.06 3.36
CA THR A 440 -17.65 -5.68 4.74
C THR A 440 -18.54 -4.49 5.13
N LEU A 441 -19.33 -4.64 6.17
CA LEU A 441 -20.11 -3.59 6.83
C LEU A 441 -19.33 -3.12 8.07
N ILE A 442 -19.09 -1.82 8.19
CA ILE A 442 -18.42 -1.21 9.34
C ILE A 442 -19.49 -0.49 10.17
N PHE A 443 -19.55 -0.76 11.46
CA PHE A 443 -20.55 -0.19 12.36
C PHE A 443 -19.97 0.98 13.17
N ASP A 444 -20.80 1.98 13.45
CA ASP A 444 -20.50 3.02 14.44
C ASP A 444 -20.78 2.53 15.87
N GLU A 445 -20.55 3.39 16.85
CA GLU A 445 -20.81 3.10 18.27
C GLU A 445 -22.30 2.81 18.58
N LYS A 446 -23.23 3.26 17.71
CA LYS A 446 -24.68 3.04 17.80
C LYS A 446 -25.12 1.79 17.04
N GLY A 447 -24.20 1.09 16.38
CA GLY A 447 -24.48 -0.09 15.56
C GLY A 447 -25.09 0.24 14.20
N LEU A 448 -24.95 1.49 13.70
CA LEU A 448 -25.33 1.87 12.34
C LEU A 448 -24.15 1.66 11.39
N ILE A 449 -24.44 1.33 10.13
CA ILE A 449 -23.43 1.17 9.09
C ILE A 449 -22.85 2.56 8.74
N GLN A 450 -21.60 2.78 9.10
CA GLN A 450 -20.84 3.98 8.76
C GLN A 450 -19.86 3.78 7.60
N GLY A 451 -19.69 2.53 7.14
CA GLY A 451 -18.84 2.18 6.01
C GLY A 451 -19.23 0.85 5.38
N MET A 452 -19.00 0.72 4.08
CA MET A 452 -19.16 -0.53 3.33
C MET A 452 -18.01 -0.70 2.37
N GLY A 453 -17.31 -1.83 2.48
CA GLY A 453 -16.29 -2.29 1.54
C GLY A 453 -16.81 -3.43 0.69
N ILE A 454 -16.46 -3.45 -0.60
CA ILE A 454 -16.79 -4.54 -1.52
C ILE A 454 -15.52 -4.91 -2.27
N ASP A 455 -15.04 -6.11 -2.05
CA ASP A 455 -13.84 -6.66 -2.65
C ASP A 455 -14.15 -7.99 -3.33
N GLU A 456 -13.34 -8.38 -4.30
CA GLU A 456 -13.41 -9.72 -4.86
C GLU A 456 -12.60 -10.69 -3.98
N GLU A 457 -13.22 -11.83 -3.60
CA GLU A 457 -12.48 -12.93 -2.94
C GLU A 457 -11.58 -13.61 -3.96
N ASP A 458 -10.35 -13.88 -3.58
CA ASP A 458 -9.33 -14.51 -4.44
C ASP A 458 -9.55 -16.00 -4.68
#